data_cbe6f60c0c5351f67228d135d1d0011a
#
_entry.id   cbe6f60c0c5351f67228d135d1d0011a
#
_cell.length_a   1.000
_cell.length_b   1.000
_cell.length_c   1.000
_cell.angle_alpha   90.00
_cell.angle_beta   90.00
_cell.angle_gamma   90.00
#
_symmetry.space_group_name_H-M   'P 1'
#
loop_
_entity.id
_entity.type
_entity.pdbx_description
1 polymer ?
#
loop_
_entity_poly.entity_id
_entity_poly.type
_entity_poly.pdbx_seq_one_letter_code
_entity_poly.pdbx_strand_id
1 'polypeptide(L)'
;MVHLSLVKSLSHLQEEQKHSDEIFLEPVGLALTRGSLAEISGAPSSGKTSLSLSLLSKLTQAGEVCAVVDSSNSLDPVSATLAGVVLENLLWVKCDGNLENAFIAADYLVQAKGFGVVWLNLSGLSKKQLRQVPRTYWYRYRNRIKETPTLFLVTSEEPIAGSASQQSFLFSRRRASWAGTGRFKLLREFYLRIHSRKHFYEQPLLTKIELDYSDV
;
A
#
# COMPACT_ATOMS: atom_id res chain seq x y z
N MET A 1 3.26 45.12 21.35
CA MET A 1 3.94 44.71 20.11
C MET A 1 3.21 43.46 19.58
N VAL A 2 2.32 43.65 18.58
CA VAL A 2 1.53 42.56 18.03
C VAL A 2 2.42 41.81 17.04
N HIS A 3 2.77 40.56 17.34
CA HIS A 3 3.42 39.67 16.37
C HIS A 3 2.46 39.43 15.19
N LEU A 4 2.73 40.05 14.08
CA LEU A 4 2.16 39.65 12.78
C LEU A 4 2.68 38.26 12.48
N SER A 5 1.83 37.24 12.72
CA SER A 5 2.08 35.89 12.24
C SER A 5 2.17 35.94 10.70
N LEU A 6 3.24 35.35 10.17
CA LEU A 6 3.50 35.26 8.75
C LEU A 6 2.22 34.88 7.96
N VAL A 7 1.74 35.79 7.13
CA VAL A 7 0.70 35.49 6.13
C VAL A 7 1.36 34.57 5.11
N LYS A 8 1.10 33.29 5.19
CA LYS A 8 1.56 32.33 4.16
C LYS A 8 0.83 32.61 2.85
N SER A 9 1.56 32.61 1.73
CA SER A 9 0.94 32.77 0.43
C SER A 9 0.01 31.58 0.11
N LEU A 10 -1.04 31.82 -0.69
CA LEU A 10 -1.96 30.74 -1.11
C LEU A 10 -1.22 29.58 -1.79
N SER A 11 -0.16 29.85 -2.55
CA SER A 11 0.69 28.82 -3.14
C SER A 11 1.42 27.98 -2.09
N HIS A 12 1.94 28.59 -1.03
CA HIS A 12 2.61 27.90 0.05
C HIS A 12 1.64 27.03 0.88
N LEU A 13 0.41 27.54 1.11
CA LEU A 13 -0.64 26.75 1.75
C LEU A 13 -1.10 25.57 0.89
N GLN A 14 -1.17 25.78 -0.43
CA GLN A 14 -1.49 24.70 -1.38
C GLN A 14 -0.38 23.65 -1.46
N GLU A 15 0.89 24.03 -1.39
CA GLU A 15 2.02 23.11 -1.33
C GLU A 15 2.05 22.32 -0.02
N GLU A 16 1.84 22.99 1.13
CA GLU A 16 1.74 22.31 2.43
C GLU A 16 0.55 21.34 2.45
N GLN A 17 -0.60 21.71 1.92
CA GLN A 17 -1.77 20.86 1.84
C GLN A 17 -1.53 19.67 0.91
N LYS A 18 -0.86 19.88 -0.21
CA LYS A 18 -0.46 18.81 -1.13
C LYS A 18 0.53 17.84 -0.49
N HIS A 19 1.49 18.33 0.31
CA HIS A 19 2.41 17.48 1.08
C HIS A 19 1.71 16.70 2.20
N SER A 20 0.66 17.27 2.83
CA SER A 20 -0.15 16.56 3.84
C SER A 20 -1.03 15.47 3.23
N ASP A 21 -1.36 15.59 1.94
CA ASP A 21 -2.21 14.63 1.22
C ASP A 21 -1.41 13.45 0.62
N GLU A 22 -0.10 13.48 0.68
CA GLU A 22 0.77 12.41 0.15
C GLU A 22 1.48 11.65 1.27
N ILE A 23 1.48 10.32 1.15
CA ILE A 23 2.25 9.42 2.00
C ILE A 23 3.48 8.99 1.21
N PHE A 24 4.63 9.55 1.56
CA PHE A 24 5.89 9.23 0.88
C PHE A 24 6.54 8.01 1.52
N LEU A 25 6.91 7.02 0.73
CA LEU A 25 7.59 5.80 1.12
C LEU A 25 9.06 5.87 0.66
N GLU A 26 9.91 6.37 1.54
CA GLU A 26 11.32 6.68 1.30
C GLU A 26 12.15 5.54 0.71
N PRO A 27 12.04 4.29 1.22
CA PRO A 27 12.88 3.20 0.72
C PRO A 27 12.71 2.92 -0.77
N VAL A 28 11.55 3.26 -1.32
CA VAL A 28 11.22 3.01 -2.73
C VAL A 28 10.99 4.29 -3.54
N GLY A 29 11.01 5.46 -2.90
CA GLY A 29 10.76 6.74 -3.56
C GLY A 29 9.35 6.86 -4.14
N LEU A 30 8.35 6.25 -3.48
CA LEU A 30 6.96 6.21 -3.96
C LEU A 30 6.07 7.10 -3.10
N ALA A 31 5.31 7.98 -3.74
CA ALA A 31 4.28 8.78 -3.09
C ALA A 31 2.88 8.18 -3.37
N LEU A 32 2.10 7.98 -2.32
CA LEU A 32 0.72 7.52 -2.38
C LEU A 32 -0.21 8.63 -1.89
N THR A 33 -1.24 8.94 -2.67
CA THR A 33 -2.15 10.07 -2.40
C THR A 33 -3.30 9.64 -1.49
N ARG A 34 -3.56 10.36 -0.43
CA ARG A 34 -4.74 10.18 0.43
C ARG A 34 -6.02 10.51 -0.36
N GLY A 35 -7.15 9.99 0.10
CA GLY A 35 -8.42 10.16 -0.61
C GLY A 35 -8.46 9.48 -1.98
N SER A 36 -7.54 8.56 -2.24
CA SER A 36 -7.41 7.89 -3.52
C SER A 36 -7.40 6.36 -3.42
N LEU A 37 -7.72 5.71 -4.53
CA LEU A 37 -7.54 4.28 -4.72
C LEU A 37 -6.21 4.04 -5.42
N ALA A 38 -5.27 3.44 -4.70
CA ALA A 38 -3.99 2.99 -5.22
C ALA A 38 -3.99 1.47 -5.42
N GLU A 39 -3.46 1.01 -6.53
CA GLU A 39 -3.34 -0.39 -6.87
C GLU A 39 -1.87 -0.78 -7.05
N ILE A 40 -1.43 -1.82 -6.36
CA ILE A 40 -0.11 -2.41 -6.52
C ILE A 40 -0.27 -3.85 -6.98
N SER A 41 0.22 -4.13 -8.16
CA SER A 41 0.17 -5.46 -8.76
C SER A 41 1.57 -6.03 -9.02
N GLY A 42 1.67 -7.35 -9.12
CA GLY A 42 2.93 -8.02 -9.43
C GLY A 42 2.92 -9.49 -9.01
N ALA A 43 3.85 -10.25 -9.54
CA ALA A 43 4.01 -11.67 -9.22
C ALA A 43 4.27 -11.89 -7.70
N PRO A 44 4.08 -13.09 -7.17
CA PRO A 44 4.54 -13.45 -5.84
C PRO A 44 6.00 -13.05 -5.61
N SER A 45 6.34 -12.64 -4.39
CA SER A 45 7.69 -12.18 -4.01
C SER A 45 8.21 -10.95 -4.80
N SER A 46 7.31 -10.12 -5.32
CA SER A 46 7.68 -8.85 -5.97
C SER A 46 7.84 -7.67 -5.03
N GLY A 47 7.70 -7.86 -3.71
CA GLY A 47 7.83 -6.80 -2.70
C GLY A 47 6.53 -6.08 -2.34
N LYS A 48 5.38 -6.47 -2.88
CA LYS A 48 4.07 -5.85 -2.57
C LYS A 48 3.76 -5.83 -1.07
N THR A 49 3.87 -6.99 -0.42
CA THR A 49 3.59 -7.13 1.02
C THR A 49 4.56 -6.30 1.85
N SER A 50 5.85 -6.34 1.53
CA SER A 50 6.86 -5.54 2.25
C SER A 50 6.57 -4.05 2.16
N LEU A 51 6.19 -3.54 0.98
CA LEU A 51 5.80 -2.15 0.84
C LEU A 51 4.53 -1.83 1.62
N SER A 52 3.52 -2.72 1.59
CA SER A 52 2.29 -2.51 2.35
C SER A 52 2.55 -2.51 3.86
N LEU A 53 3.46 -3.35 4.36
CA LEU A 53 3.88 -3.34 5.75
C LEU A 53 4.65 -2.05 6.11
N SER A 54 5.53 -1.56 5.23
CA SER A 54 6.21 -0.28 5.44
C SER A 54 5.22 0.89 5.50
N LEU A 55 4.19 0.87 4.67
CA LEU A 55 3.10 1.85 4.72
C LEU A 55 2.33 1.77 6.04
N LEU A 56 1.94 0.57 6.47
CA LEU A 56 1.26 0.36 7.75
C LEU A 56 2.14 0.81 8.92
N SER A 57 3.43 0.45 8.91
CA SER A 57 4.40 0.87 9.93
C SER A 57 4.46 2.39 10.06
N LYS A 58 4.62 3.09 8.95
CA LYS A 58 4.69 4.56 8.93
C LYS A 58 3.43 5.20 9.52
N LEU A 59 2.25 4.74 9.11
CA LEU A 59 0.99 5.32 9.55
C LEU A 59 0.65 4.95 11.00
N THR A 60 0.82 3.69 11.38
CA THR A 60 0.51 3.24 12.74
C THR A 60 1.45 3.84 13.79
N GLN A 61 2.74 4.06 13.46
CA GLN A 61 3.69 4.78 14.31
C GLN A 61 3.35 6.26 14.42
N ALA A 62 2.72 6.85 13.41
CA ALA A 62 2.18 8.22 13.49
C ALA A 62 0.86 8.30 14.29
N GLY A 63 0.40 7.18 14.87
CA GLY A 63 -0.83 7.11 15.66
C GLY A 63 -2.11 6.97 14.83
N GLU A 64 -2.01 6.76 13.53
CA GLU A 64 -3.17 6.55 12.68
C GLU A 64 -3.68 5.11 12.79
N VAL A 65 -5.01 4.96 12.90
CA VAL A 65 -5.63 3.65 12.84
C VAL A 65 -5.66 3.18 11.39
N CYS A 66 -5.17 1.97 11.14
CA CYS A 66 -5.13 1.35 9.83
C CYS A 66 -6.00 0.09 9.81
N ALA A 67 -6.47 -0.31 8.64
CA ALA A 67 -7.22 -1.54 8.48
C ALA A 67 -6.66 -2.42 7.37
N VAL A 68 -6.63 -3.73 7.60
CA VAL A 68 -6.27 -4.74 6.59
C VAL A 68 -7.44 -5.70 6.41
N VAL A 69 -7.92 -5.81 5.19
CA VAL A 69 -8.85 -6.87 4.77
C VAL A 69 -8.02 -7.92 4.05
N ASP A 70 -7.80 -9.04 4.71
CA ASP A 70 -6.92 -10.11 4.23
C ASP A 70 -7.77 -11.25 3.67
N SER A 71 -7.85 -11.32 2.34
CA SER A 71 -8.70 -12.29 1.66
C SER A 71 -8.23 -13.74 1.85
N SER A 72 -6.93 -13.97 2.00
CA SER A 72 -6.31 -15.30 2.05
C SER A 72 -5.66 -15.63 3.39
N ASN A 73 -5.80 -14.75 4.39
CA ASN A 73 -5.16 -14.87 5.70
C ASN A 73 -3.62 -15.01 5.59
N SER A 74 -3.05 -14.25 4.69
CA SER A 74 -1.61 -14.29 4.39
C SER A 74 -0.78 -13.32 5.22
N LEU A 75 -1.42 -12.41 5.96
CA LEU A 75 -0.74 -11.51 6.88
C LEU A 75 -0.24 -12.27 8.09
N ASP A 76 1.05 -12.13 8.38
CA ASP A 76 1.66 -12.66 9.60
C ASP A 76 1.90 -11.52 10.59
N PRO A 77 1.30 -11.57 11.80
CA PRO A 77 1.46 -10.53 12.81
C PRO A 77 2.91 -10.37 13.28
N VAL A 78 3.67 -11.46 13.33
CA VAL A 78 5.09 -11.40 13.73
C VAL A 78 5.88 -10.60 12.71
N SER A 79 5.72 -10.91 11.43
CA SER A 79 6.36 -10.16 10.35
C SER A 79 5.91 -8.69 10.31
N ALA A 80 4.64 -8.41 10.64
CA ALA A 80 4.13 -7.05 10.72
C ALA A 80 4.80 -6.27 11.86
N THR A 81 4.94 -6.88 13.05
CA THR A 81 5.64 -6.28 14.19
C THR A 81 7.12 -6.04 13.87
N LEU A 82 7.80 -7.01 13.26
CA LEU A 82 9.19 -6.86 12.85
C LEU A 82 9.38 -5.76 11.79
N ALA A 83 8.36 -5.52 10.97
CA ALA A 83 8.34 -4.38 10.04
C ALA A 83 8.02 -3.03 10.71
N GLY A 84 7.80 -3.01 12.04
CA GLY A 84 7.52 -1.81 12.82
C GLY A 84 6.05 -1.40 12.86
N VAL A 85 5.12 -2.27 12.48
CA VAL A 85 3.68 -1.99 12.59
C VAL A 85 3.25 -2.02 14.05
N VAL A 86 2.59 -0.97 14.51
CA VAL A 86 1.96 -0.90 15.83
C VAL A 86 0.61 -1.60 15.77
N LEU A 87 0.53 -2.84 16.30
CA LEU A 87 -0.65 -3.70 16.14
C LEU A 87 -1.89 -3.14 16.87
N GLU A 88 -1.71 -2.35 17.91
CA GLU A 88 -2.80 -1.67 18.64
C GLU A 88 -3.57 -0.69 17.74
N ASN A 89 -2.90 -0.17 16.71
CA ASN A 89 -3.48 0.73 15.71
C ASN A 89 -3.89 -0.01 14.42
N LEU A 90 -3.96 -1.36 14.45
CA LEU A 90 -4.27 -2.16 13.27
C LEU A 90 -5.54 -2.99 13.46
N LEU A 91 -6.57 -2.72 12.67
CA LEU A 91 -7.72 -3.58 12.53
C LEU A 91 -7.48 -4.63 11.43
N TRP A 92 -7.44 -5.90 11.78
CA TRP A 92 -7.22 -7.00 10.85
C TRP A 92 -8.49 -7.85 10.68
N VAL A 93 -9.04 -7.83 9.46
CA VAL A 93 -10.23 -8.60 9.05
C VAL A 93 -9.78 -9.79 8.21
N LYS A 94 -9.95 -10.99 8.74
CA LYS A 94 -9.67 -12.26 8.06
C LYS A 94 -10.89 -12.71 7.28
N CYS A 95 -10.71 -13.12 6.02
CA CYS A 95 -11.83 -13.50 5.14
C CYS A 95 -11.78 -14.96 4.69
N ASP A 96 -10.80 -15.76 5.11
CA ASP A 96 -10.70 -17.20 4.90
C ASP A 96 -10.91 -17.65 3.44
N GLY A 97 -10.40 -16.89 2.48
CA GLY A 97 -10.57 -17.16 1.05
C GLY A 97 -11.92 -16.71 0.48
N ASN A 98 -12.82 -16.16 1.31
CA ASN A 98 -14.11 -15.67 0.84
C ASN A 98 -13.99 -14.25 0.27
N LEU A 99 -14.05 -14.17 -1.05
CA LEU A 99 -13.90 -12.92 -1.78
C LEU A 99 -15.07 -11.96 -1.53
N GLU A 100 -16.29 -12.46 -1.40
CA GLU A 100 -17.47 -11.65 -1.14
C GLU A 100 -17.37 -10.97 0.23
N ASN A 101 -16.99 -11.71 1.27
CA ASN A 101 -16.76 -11.16 2.61
C ASN A 101 -15.66 -10.10 2.59
N ALA A 102 -14.60 -10.29 1.81
CA ALA A 102 -13.53 -9.31 1.68
C ALA A 102 -14.03 -7.99 1.09
N PHE A 103 -14.88 -8.04 0.07
CA PHE A 103 -15.47 -6.84 -0.54
C PHE A 103 -16.49 -6.16 0.38
N ILE A 104 -17.29 -6.94 1.11
CA ILE A 104 -18.25 -6.40 2.11
C ILE A 104 -17.48 -5.70 3.23
N ALA A 105 -16.46 -6.35 3.78
CA ALA A 105 -15.64 -5.77 4.84
C ALA A 105 -14.94 -4.47 4.38
N ALA A 106 -14.33 -4.48 3.19
CA ALA A 106 -13.72 -3.29 2.61
C ALA A 106 -14.74 -2.15 2.44
N ASP A 107 -15.98 -2.46 2.05
CA ASP A 107 -17.05 -1.49 1.88
C ASP A 107 -17.42 -0.79 3.19
N TYR A 108 -17.55 -1.56 4.29
CA TYR A 108 -17.80 -1.00 5.62
C TYR A 108 -16.65 -0.13 6.11
N LEU A 109 -15.41 -0.58 5.94
CA LEU A 109 -14.23 0.16 6.40
C LEU A 109 -14.04 1.49 5.65
N VAL A 110 -14.28 1.48 4.34
CA VAL A 110 -14.23 2.71 3.53
C VAL A 110 -15.34 3.69 3.93
N GLN A 111 -16.53 3.19 4.28
CA GLN A 111 -17.63 4.03 4.74
C GLN A 111 -17.40 4.60 6.15
N ALA A 112 -16.71 3.88 7.01
CA ALA A 112 -16.48 4.30 8.41
C ALA A 112 -15.67 5.59 8.51
N LYS A 113 -14.84 5.92 7.50
CA LYS A 113 -13.97 7.10 7.45
C LYS A 113 -13.08 7.22 8.71
N GLY A 114 -11.90 7.67 8.61
CA GLY A 114 -11.01 7.85 9.77
C GLY A 114 -9.85 6.84 9.86
N PHE A 115 -9.71 5.97 8.87
CA PHE A 115 -8.50 5.17 8.72
C PHE A 115 -7.44 5.94 7.93
N GLY A 116 -6.17 5.80 8.33
CA GLY A 116 -5.05 6.28 7.52
C GLY A 116 -4.94 5.50 6.22
N VAL A 117 -5.05 4.17 6.31
CA VAL A 117 -5.14 3.28 5.15
C VAL A 117 -6.14 2.15 5.40
N VAL A 118 -6.88 1.79 4.36
CA VAL A 118 -7.60 0.52 4.25
C VAL A 118 -6.92 -0.29 3.17
N TRP A 119 -6.22 -1.36 3.56
CA TRP A 119 -5.53 -2.24 2.64
C TRP A 119 -6.36 -3.49 2.36
N LEU A 120 -6.83 -3.63 1.12
CA LEU A 120 -7.47 -4.84 0.61
C LEU A 120 -6.41 -5.74 -0.03
N ASN A 121 -6.02 -6.78 0.69
CA ASN A 121 -5.06 -7.77 0.23
C ASN A 121 -5.76 -8.91 -0.51
N LEU A 122 -5.60 -8.94 -1.82
CA LEU A 122 -6.14 -9.97 -2.72
C LEU A 122 -5.04 -10.90 -3.27
N SER A 123 -3.85 -10.87 -2.67
CA SER A 123 -2.76 -11.76 -3.04
C SER A 123 -3.13 -13.21 -2.75
N GLY A 124 -2.71 -14.12 -3.63
CA GLY A 124 -3.02 -15.54 -3.50
C GLY A 124 -4.37 -15.97 -4.08
N LEU A 125 -5.22 -15.02 -4.48
CA LEU A 125 -6.45 -15.36 -5.18
C LEU A 125 -6.21 -15.66 -6.66
N SER A 126 -6.95 -16.62 -7.20
CA SER A 126 -6.83 -17.01 -8.60
C SER A 126 -7.33 -15.90 -9.54
N LYS A 127 -6.75 -15.82 -10.75
CA LYS A 127 -7.20 -14.90 -11.79
C LYS A 127 -8.69 -15.05 -12.11
N LYS A 128 -9.23 -16.27 -12.03
CA LYS A 128 -10.65 -16.55 -12.27
C LYS A 128 -11.53 -15.86 -11.23
N GLN A 129 -11.16 -15.94 -9.95
CA GLN A 129 -11.89 -15.27 -8.86
C GLN A 129 -11.84 -13.75 -9.02
N LEU A 130 -10.66 -13.19 -9.29
CA LEU A 130 -10.49 -11.75 -9.44
C LEU A 130 -11.27 -11.16 -10.64
N ARG A 131 -11.40 -11.91 -11.73
CA ARG A 131 -12.19 -11.49 -12.92
C ARG A 131 -13.70 -11.47 -12.68
N GLN A 132 -14.18 -12.17 -11.66
CA GLN A 132 -15.60 -12.17 -11.27
C GLN A 132 -16.01 -10.92 -10.50
N VAL A 133 -15.05 -10.12 -10.02
CA VAL A 133 -15.33 -8.90 -9.29
C VAL A 133 -15.95 -7.85 -10.20
N PRO A 134 -17.17 -7.39 -9.93
CA PRO A 134 -17.79 -6.36 -10.74
C PRO A 134 -17.01 -5.04 -10.67
N ARG A 135 -16.80 -4.40 -11.80
CA ARG A 135 -16.07 -3.11 -11.87
C ARG A 135 -16.73 -2.01 -11.04
N THR A 136 -18.01 -2.11 -10.80
CA THR A 136 -18.79 -1.15 -10.00
C THR A 136 -18.29 -1.04 -8.56
N TYR A 137 -17.72 -2.11 -7.97
CA TYR A 137 -17.12 -2.05 -6.63
C TYR A 137 -15.96 -1.04 -6.56
N TRP A 138 -15.07 -1.05 -7.54
CA TRP A 138 -13.90 -0.17 -7.59
C TRP A 138 -14.28 1.31 -7.70
N TYR A 139 -15.26 1.64 -8.54
CA TYR A 139 -15.78 3.01 -8.65
C TYR A 139 -16.52 3.44 -7.37
N ARG A 140 -17.22 2.51 -6.72
CA ARG A 140 -17.90 2.80 -5.45
C ARG A 140 -16.89 3.14 -4.36
N TYR A 141 -15.81 2.37 -4.21
CA TYR A 141 -14.75 2.65 -3.25
C TYR A 141 -14.07 3.98 -3.56
N ARG A 142 -13.67 4.20 -4.81
CA ARG A 142 -13.10 5.47 -5.24
C ARG A 142 -13.97 6.67 -4.85
N ASN A 143 -15.26 6.60 -5.09
CA ASN A 143 -16.18 7.71 -4.81
C ASN A 143 -16.36 7.94 -3.30
N ARG A 144 -16.29 6.86 -2.49
CA ARG A 144 -16.47 6.94 -1.03
C ARG A 144 -15.25 7.49 -0.30
N ILE A 145 -14.05 7.20 -0.79
CA ILE A 145 -12.81 7.69 -0.17
C ILE A 145 -12.44 9.09 -0.62
N LYS A 146 -12.99 9.55 -1.73
CA LYS A 146 -12.77 10.91 -2.21
C LYS A 146 -13.10 11.91 -1.09
N GLU A 147 -12.23 12.90 -0.89
CA GLU A 147 -12.36 13.91 0.18
C GLU A 147 -12.27 13.35 1.62
N THR A 148 -11.65 12.18 1.78
CA THR A 148 -11.29 11.62 3.08
C THR A 148 -9.78 11.52 3.22
N PRO A 149 -9.21 11.47 4.43
CA PRO A 149 -7.78 11.23 4.62
C PRO A 149 -7.37 9.79 4.36
N THR A 150 -8.30 8.90 4.06
CA THR A 150 -8.06 7.46 3.91
C THR A 150 -7.45 7.15 2.55
N LEU A 151 -6.33 6.46 2.54
CA LEU A 151 -5.82 5.78 1.34
C LEU A 151 -6.49 4.41 1.22
N PHE A 152 -7.08 4.08 0.07
CA PHE A 152 -7.53 2.73 -0.22
C PHE A 152 -6.50 2.01 -1.08
N LEU A 153 -5.75 1.09 -0.47
CA LEU A 153 -4.71 0.31 -1.13
C LEU A 153 -5.24 -1.07 -1.53
N VAL A 154 -5.04 -1.45 -2.77
CA VAL A 154 -5.36 -2.80 -3.28
C VAL A 154 -4.08 -3.48 -3.73
N THR A 155 -3.83 -4.69 -3.23
CA THR A 155 -2.71 -5.52 -3.71
C THR A 155 -3.23 -6.81 -4.34
N SER A 156 -2.67 -7.17 -5.50
CA SER A 156 -3.06 -8.35 -6.26
C SER A 156 -1.90 -8.83 -7.14
N GLU A 157 -2.05 -9.98 -7.78
CA GLU A 157 -1.04 -10.46 -8.73
C GLU A 157 -1.15 -9.77 -10.09
N GLU A 158 -2.36 -9.41 -10.50
CA GLU A 158 -2.63 -8.69 -11.74
C GLU A 158 -3.45 -7.43 -11.48
N PRO A 159 -3.33 -6.39 -12.32
CA PRO A 159 -4.15 -5.18 -12.15
C PRO A 159 -5.63 -5.49 -12.37
N ILE A 160 -6.47 -5.05 -11.44
CA ILE A 160 -7.91 -5.36 -11.41
C ILE A 160 -8.82 -4.13 -11.30
N ALA A 161 -8.34 -3.05 -10.65
CA ALA A 161 -9.14 -1.84 -10.44
C ALA A 161 -9.30 -0.99 -11.72
N GLY A 162 -8.44 -1.19 -12.71
CA GLY A 162 -8.52 -0.53 -14.02
C GLY A 162 -8.53 0.99 -13.92
N SER A 163 -9.51 1.64 -14.57
CA SER A 163 -9.63 3.11 -14.57
C SER A 163 -10.18 3.69 -13.26
N ALA A 164 -10.66 2.86 -12.35
CA ALA A 164 -11.09 3.33 -11.04
C ALA A 164 -9.90 3.70 -10.13
N SER A 165 -8.75 3.04 -10.26
CA SER A 165 -7.53 3.43 -9.52
C SER A 165 -7.00 4.76 -10.06
N GLN A 166 -6.63 5.66 -9.15
CA GLN A 166 -5.93 6.91 -9.49
C GLN A 166 -4.43 6.65 -9.66
N GLN A 167 -3.88 5.77 -8.84
CA GLN A 167 -2.49 5.33 -8.91
C GLN A 167 -2.45 3.82 -9.12
N SER A 168 -1.68 3.35 -10.09
CA SER A 168 -1.56 1.91 -10.39
C SER A 168 -0.12 1.58 -10.73
N PHE A 169 0.48 0.69 -9.96
CA PHE A 169 1.88 0.32 -10.03
C PHE A 169 2.05 -1.17 -10.29
N LEU A 170 2.94 -1.49 -11.21
CA LEU A 170 3.37 -2.85 -11.46
C LEU A 170 4.75 -3.07 -10.86
N PHE A 171 4.83 -3.98 -9.90
CA PHE A 171 6.05 -4.36 -9.21
C PHE A 171 6.67 -5.60 -9.86
N SER A 172 7.94 -5.51 -10.17
CA SER A 172 8.70 -6.64 -10.68
C SER A 172 10.08 -6.72 -10.04
N ARG A 173 10.43 -7.90 -9.53
CA ARG A 173 11.78 -8.18 -9.04
C ARG A 173 12.71 -8.40 -10.24
N ARG A 174 13.79 -7.64 -10.31
CA ARG A 174 14.78 -7.74 -11.39
C ARG A 174 15.89 -8.71 -11.04
N ARG A 175 16.50 -8.54 -9.89
CA ARG A 175 17.66 -9.32 -9.44
C ARG A 175 17.59 -9.50 -7.93
N ALA A 176 18.03 -10.63 -7.43
CA ALA A 176 18.24 -10.87 -6.02
C ALA A 176 19.66 -11.40 -5.82
N SER A 177 20.34 -10.90 -4.80
CA SER A 177 21.65 -11.36 -4.37
C SER A 177 21.50 -12.09 -3.05
N TRP A 178 22.17 -13.22 -2.95
CA TRP A 178 22.08 -14.09 -1.80
C TRP A 178 23.47 -14.32 -1.20
N ALA A 179 23.57 -14.28 0.12
CA ALA A 179 24.78 -14.65 0.84
C ALA A 179 24.68 -16.10 1.33
N GLY A 180 25.84 -16.73 1.53
CA GLY A 180 25.92 -18.10 2.05
C GLY A 180 26.01 -19.15 0.95
N THR A 181 26.31 -20.38 1.37
CA THR A 181 26.51 -21.56 0.51
C THR A 181 25.53 -22.66 0.86
N GLY A 182 25.22 -23.52 -0.11
CA GLY A 182 24.34 -24.68 0.09
C GLY A 182 22.86 -24.31 0.25
N ARG A 183 22.18 -24.93 1.22
CA ARG A 183 20.75 -24.76 1.48
C ARG A 183 20.41 -23.52 2.32
N PHE A 184 21.38 -22.95 3.02
CA PHE A 184 21.22 -21.80 3.91
C PHE A 184 21.70 -20.54 3.21
N LYS A 185 20.81 -19.96 2.41
CA LYS A 185 21.09 -18.70 1.71
C LYS A 185 20.24 -17.59 2.30
N LEU A 186 20.88 -16.48 2.67
CA LEU A 186 20.22 -15.27 3.13
C LEU A 186 20.12 -14.27 1.97
N LEU A 187 18.95 -13.71 1.78
CA LEU A 187 18.73 -12.65 0.80
C LEU A 187 19.45 -11.39 1.29
N ARG A 188 20.47 -10.93 0.56
CA ARG A 188 21.22 -9.72 0.91
C ARG A 188 20.61 -8.46 0.32
N GLU A 189 20.26 -8.54 -0.93
CA GLU A 189 19.72 -7.38 -1.65
C GLU A 189 18.80 -7.85 -2.77
N PHE A 190 17.88 -7.01 -3.13
CA PHE A 190 17.11 -7.20 -4.35
C PHE A 190 16.82 -5.88 -5.04
N TYR A 191 16.70 -5.95 -6.35
CA TYR A 191 16.37 -4.82 -7.20
C TYR A 191 14.89 -4.90 -7.57
N LEU A 192 14.16 -3.88 -7.15
CA LEU A 192 12.75 -3.71 -7.44
C LEU A 192 12.59 -2.72 -8.60
N ARG A 193 11.81 -3.09 -9.58
CA ARG A 193 11.34 -2.18 -10.63
C ARG A 193 9.87 -1.90 -10.41
N ILE A 194 9.55 -0.62 -10.24
CA ILE A 194 8.18 -0.12 -10.11
C ILE A 194 7.84 0.64 -11.39
N HIS A 195 6.81 0.19 -12.07
CA HIS A 195 6.31 0.82 -13.28
C HIS A 195 4.96 1.46 -12.99
N SER A 196 4.84 2.78 -13.15
CA SER A 196 3.56 3.48 -13.12
C SER A 196 2.75 3.10 -14.37
N ARG A 197 1.51 2.63 -14.17
CA ARG A 197 0.62 2.25 -15.27
C ARG A 197 -0.29 3.39 -15.69
N LYS A 198 -0.30 4.50 -14.96
CA LYS A 198 -1.11 5.69 -15.24
C LYS A 198 -0.31 6.79 -15.94
N HIS A 199 0.98 6.81 -15.74
CA HIS A 199 1.91 7.77 -16.32
C HIS A 199 2.83 7.06 -17.30
N PHE A 200 2.38 6.87 -18.54
CA PHE A 200 3.08 6.07 -19.56
C PHE A 200 4.45 6.63 -19.97
N TYR A 201 4.68 7.92 -19.70
CA TYR A 201 5.93 8.60 -20.06
C TYR A 201 6.96 8.64 -18.91
N GLU A 202 6.57 8.21 -17.71
CA GLU A 202 7.51 8.13 -16.58
C GLU A 202 8.42 6.91 -16.72
N GLN A 203 9.70 7.12 -16.51
CA GLN A 203 10.64 6.02 -16.45
C GLN A 203 10.35 5.15 -15.21
N PRO A 204 10.47 3.82 -15.32
CA PRO A 204 10.29 2.96 -14.16
C PRO A 204 11.27 3.31 -13.05
N LEU A 205 10.78 3.42 -11.84
CA LEU A 205 11.62 3.51 -10.65
C LEU A 205 12.40 2.20 -10.48
N LEU A 206 13.71 2.32 -10.32
CA LEU A 206 14.60 1.22 -9.99
C LEU A 206 15.14 1.46 -8.59
N THR A 207 14.73 0.64 -7.65
CA THR A 207 15.17 0.75 -6.27
C THR A 207 15.96 -0.49 -5.87
N LYS A 208 17.12 -0.28 -5.25
CA LYS A 208 17.90 -1.30 -4.57
C LYS A 208 17.44 -1.35 -3.12
N ILE A 209 17.04 -2.53 -2.64
CA ILE A 209 16.71 -2.77 -1.24
C ILE A 209 17.78 -3.68 -0.67
N GLU A 210 18.49 -3.18 0.32
CA GLU A 210 19.47 -3.93 1.11
C GLU A 210 18.81 -4.43 2.38
N LEU A 211 19.12 -5.67 2.76
CA LEU A 211 18.62 -6.28 3.98
C LEU A 211 19.78 -6.38 4.96
N ASP A 212 19.65 -5.68 6.07
CA ASP A 212 20.60 -5.78 7.17
C ASP A 212 20.10 -6.83 8.16
N TYR A 213 20.98 -7.73 8.54
CA TYR A 213 20.72 -8.79 9.52
C TYR A 213 21.58 -8.62 10.78
N SER A 214 22.14 -7.40 10.98
CA SER A 214 23.01 -7.14 12.15
C SER A 214 22.25 -7.14 13.47
N ASP A 215 20.92 -7.07 13.45
CA ASP A 215 20.07 -6.99 14.64
C ASP A 215 19.26 -8.28 14.89
N VAL A 216 19.63 -9.42 14.29
CA VAL A 216 18.95 -10.73 14.50
C VAL A 216 19.81 -11.70 15.27
#